data_71ad9c4c89bff834642acebc1ab96412
#
_entry.id   71ad9c4c89bff834642acebc1ab96412
#
_cell.length_a   1.000
_cell.length_b   1.000
_cell.length_c   1.000
_cell.angle_alpha   90.00
_cell.angle_beta   90.00
_cell.angle_gamma   90.00
#
_symmetry.space_group_name_H-M   'P 1'
#
loop_
_entity.id
_entity.type
_entity.pdbx_description
1 polymer ?
#
loop_
_entity_poly.entity_id
_entity_poly.type
_entity_poly.pdbx_seq_one_letter_code
_entity_poly.pdbx_strand_id
1 'polypeptide(L)'
;LVKCATIFPGNAAAGLPTINGAVTLFDDRTGALAALIDFHLVTRWKTAGDSLLAARRLARPDSARILICGAGTVARSMVAAYRSVWPGAEVAIWNRSGGRARALAADVDATVAGDLAMAVA
;
A
#
# COMPACT_ATOMS: atom_id res chain seq x y z
N LEU A 1 20.01 7.16 -1.50
CA LEU A 1 18.82 7.39 -0.70
C LEU A 1 18.93 6.61 0.61
N VAL A 2 18.63 7.26 1.74
CA VAL A 2 18.54 6.60 3.05
C VAL A 2 17.11 6.80 3.58
N LYS A 3 16.48 5.71 4.01
CA LYS A 3 15.17 5.73 4.67
C LYS A 3 15.34 5.18 6.09
N CYS A 4 15.06 6.02 7.06
CA CYS A 4 15.01 5.64 8.47
C CYS A 4 13.55 5.51 8.91
N ALA A 5 13.24 4.44 9.65
CA ALA A 5 11.91 4.22 10.21
C ALA A 5 12.02 3.98 11.71
N THR A 6 11.13 4.61 12.47
CA THR A 6 10.95 4.39 13.91
C THR A 6 9.60 3.72 14.15
N ILE A 7 9.56 2.75 15.07
CA ILE A 7 8.36 1.97 15.36
C ILE A 7 8.02 2.13 16.84
N PHE A 8 6.88 2.76 17.12
CA PHE A 8 6.37 3.05 18.45
C PHE A 8 4.94 2.49 18.60
N PRO A 9 4.78 1.20 18.95
CA PRO A 9 3.46 0.58 19.05
C PRO A 9 2.52 1.28 20.03
N GLY A 10 3.04 1.88 21.11
CA GLY A 10 2.27 2.64 22.11
C GLY A 10 1.56 3.88 21.55
N ASN A 11 1.99 4.40 20.42
CA ASN A 11 1.36 5.57 19.79
C ASN A 11 -0.11 5.30 19.39
N ALA A 12 -0.46 4.02 19.14
CA ALA A 12 -1.84 3.66 18.79
C ALA A 12 -2.85 4.06 19.89
N ALA A 13 -2.47 3.97 21.16
CA ALA A 13 -3.32 4.38 22.28
C ALA A 13 -3.58 5.89 22.33
N ALA A 14 -2.67 6.69 21.77
CA ALA A 14 -2.78 8.15 21.67
C ALA A 14 -3.32 8.61 20.29
N GLY A 15 -3.76 7.70 19.43
CA GLY A 15 -4.23 8.02 18.07
C GLY A 15 -3.12 8.53 17.13
N LEU A 16 -1.85 8.34 17.49
CA LEU A 16 -0.71 8.76 16.70
C LEU A 16 -0.23 7.63 15.77
N PRO A 17 0.45 7.96 14.66
CA PRO A 17 1.07 6.93 13.81
C PRO A 17 2.07 6.08 14.59
N THR A 18 1.96 4.77 14.47
CA THR A 18 2.88 3.81 15.11
C THR A 18 4.22 3.71 14.42
N ILE A 19 4.29 4.12 13.16
CA ILE A 19 5.50 4.13 12.35
C ILE A 19 5.71 5.56 11.83
N ASN A 20 6.89 6.10 12.08
CA ASN A 20 7.33 7.40 11.58
C ASN A 20 8.74 7.28 11.01
N GLY A 21 9.25 8.34 10.41
CA GLY A 21 10.60 8.32 9.87
C GLY A 21 10.92 9.51 8.97
N ALA A 22 12.06 9.39 8.32
CA ALA A 22 12.53 10.35 7.33
C ALA A 22 13.13 9.61 6.13
N VAL A 23 13.08 10.26 4.98
CA VAL A 23 13.77 9.82 3.77
C VAL A 23 14.70 10.94 3.33
N THR A 24 16.00 10.63 3.19
CA THR A 24 17.02 11.55 2.70
C THR A 24 17.53 11.10 1.35
N LEU A 25 17.65 12.03 0.42
CA LEU A 25 18.29 11.84 -0.87
C LEU A 25 19.63 12.58 -0.87
N PHE A 26 20.66 11.90 -1.30
CA PHE A 26 22.00 12.49 -1.44
C PHE A 26 22.40 12.48 -2.91
N ASP A 27 23.15 13.48 -3.32
CA ASP A 27 23.85 13.50 -4.59
C ASP A 27 24.91 12.38 -4.61
N ASP A 28 24.94 11.56 -5.64
CA ASP A 28 25.81 10.38 -5.70
C ASP A 28 27.27 10.68 -6.04
N ARG A 29 27.55 11.90 -6.52
CA ARG A 29 28.92 12.33 -6.86
C ARG A 29 29.59 13.10 -5.73
N THR A 30 28.80 13.87 -4.99
CA THR A 30 29.34 14.80 -3.98
C THR A 30 29.03 14.35 -2.55
N GLY A 31 28.04 13.47 -2.34
CA GLY A 31 27.54 13.09 -1.04
C GLY A 31 26.72 14.18 -0.35
N ALA A 32 26.48 15.30 -1.02
CA ALA A 32 25.68 16.38 -0.46
C ALA A 32 24.22 15.99 -0.31
N LEU A 33 23.57 16.49 0.77
CA LEU A 33 22.13 16.31 0.96
C LEU A 33 21.36 17.06 -0.14
N ALA A 34 20.63 16.32 -0.98
CA ALA A 34 19.86 16.88 -2.06
C ALA A 34 18.40 17.16 -1.67
N ALA A 35 17.78 16.28 -0.82
CA ALA A 35 16.41 16.46 -0.39
C ALA A 35 16.08 15.71 0.91
N LEU A 36 15.11 16.25 1.66
CA LEU A 36 14.33 15.53 2.67
C LEU A 36 12.94 15.30 2.12
N ILE A 37 12.46 14.05 2.17
CA ILE A 37 11.20 13.65 1.57
C ILE A 37 10.31 13.06 2.65
N ASP A 38 9.00 13.31 2.56
CA ASP A 38 8.02 12.77 3.49
C ASP A 38 8.06 11.25 3.52
N PHE A 39 8.25 10.70 4.72
CA PHE A 39 8.36 9.27 4.95
C PHE A 39 7.09 8.49 4.58
N HIS A 40 5.91 9.02 4.95
CA HIS A 40 4.65 8.34 4.73
C HIS A 40 4.30 8.34 3.24
N LEU A 41 4.56 9.42 2.54
CA LEU A 41 4.36 9.53 1.10
C LEU A 41 5.23 8.50 0.36
N VAL A 42 6.52 8.46 0.64
CA VAL A 42 7.45 7.50 0.02
C VAL A 42 7.05 6.07 0.38
N THR A 43 6.74 5.79 1.65
CA THR A 43 6.42 4.43 2.10
C THR A 43 5.21 3.86 1.36
N ARG A 44 4.12 4.62 1.27
CA ARG A 44 2.89 4.12 0.63
C ARG A 44 3.08 3.88 -0.87
N TRP A 45 3.72 4.80 -1.57
CA TRP A 45 3.87 4.69 -3.03
C TRP A 45 4.98 3.73 -3.44
N LYS A 46 6.11 3.69 -2.70
CA LYS A 46 7.15 2.71 -2.96
C LYS A 46 6.63 1.28 -2.75
N THR A 47 5.91 1.03 -1.67
CA THR A 47 5.35 -0.30 -1.37
C THR A 47 4.31 -0.70 -2.42
N ALA A 48 3.43 0.21 -2.82
CA ALA A 48 2.46 -0.05 -3.88
C ALA A 48 3.14 -0.31 -5.23
N GLY A 49 4.18 0.46 -5.55
CA GLY A 49 4.96 0.29 -6.78
C GLY A 49 5.75 -1.01 -6.83
N ASP A 50 6.39 -1.41 -5.73
CA ASP A 50 7.12 -2.68 -5.63
C ASP A 50 6.15 -3.87 -5.82
N SER A 51 4.98 -3.80 -5.18
CA SER A 51 3.93 -4.82 -5.33
C SER A 51 3.42 -4.90 -6.78
N LEU A 52 3.14 -3.76 -7.40
CA LEU A 52 2.70 -3.70 -8.79
C LEU A 52 3.77 -4.24 -9.75
N LEU A 53 5.04 -3.91 -9.53
CA LEU A 53 6.15 -4.41 -10.34
C LEU A 53 6.24 -5.93 -10.29
N ALA A 54 6.11 -6.51 -9.09
CA ALA A 54 6.07 -7.96 -8.91
C ALA A 54 4.85 -8.58 -9.62
N ALA A 55 3.67 -8.01 -9.45
CA ALA A 55 2.45 -8.50 -10.10
C ALA A 55 2.55 -8.46 -11.63
N ARG A 56 3.08 -7.40 -12.21
CA ARG A 56 3.28 -7.32 -13.67
C ARG A 56 4.20 -8.41 -14.25
N ARG A 57 5.05 -9.01 -13.43
CA ARG A 57 5.99 -10.06 -13.84
C ARG A 57 5.49 -11.47 -13.53
N LEU A 58 4.68 -11.62 -12.48
CA LEU A 58 4.35 -12.92 -11.90
C LEU A 58 2.85 -13.27 -12.02
N ALA A 59 1.97 -12.28 -12.19
CA ALA A 59 0.55 -12.54 -12.34
C ALA A 59 0.26 -13.22 -13.69
N ARG A 60 -0.78 -14.04 -13.70
CA ARG A 60 -1.26 -14.66 -14.93
C ARG A 60 -1.75 -13.57 -15.89
N PRO A 61 -1.52 -13.71 -17.20
CA PRO A 61 -1.94 -12.71 -18.19
C PRO A 61 -3.47 -12.47 -18.24
N ASP A 62 -4.25 -13.48 -17.86
CA ASP A 62 -5.71 -13.48 -17.84
C ASP A 62 -6.32 -13.07 -16.49
N SER A 63 -5.49 -12.58 -15.55
CA SER A 63 -5.97 -12.14 -14.23
C SER A 63 -6.88 -10.93 -14.36
N ALA A 64 -8.16 -11.11 -14.01
CA ALA A 64 -9.19 -10.07 -14.03
C ALA A 64 -9.63 -9.62 -12.64
N ARG A 65 -9.12 -10.27 -11.58
CA ARG A 65 -9.47 -9.98 -10.18
C ARG A 65 -8.22 -9.71 -9.35
N ILE A 66 -8.31 -8.74 -8.46
CA ILE A 66 -7.24 -8.31 -7.57
C ILE A 66 -7.79 -8.35 -6.14
N LEU A 67 -7.18 -9.17 -5.29
CA LEU A 67 -7.48 -9.19 -3.87
C LEU A 67 -6.41 -8.43 -3.10
N ILE A 68 -6.82 -7.41 -2.34
CA ILE A 68 -5.93 -6.66 -1.46
C ILE A 68 -6.23 -7.03 -0.01
N CYS A 69 -5.25 -7.67 0.65
CA CYS A 69 -5.33 -8.06 2.05
C CYS A 69 -4.80 -6.93 2.93
N GLY A 70 -5.72 -6.20 3.55
CA GLY A 70 -5.45 -5.05 4.41
C GLY A 70 -6.34 -3.85 4.04
N ALA A 71 -6.55 -2.94 4.99
CA ALA A 71 -7.36 -1.75 4.81
C ALA A 71 -6.70 -0.50 5.40
N GLY A 72 -5.38 -0.39 5.23
CA GLY A 72 -4.59 0.77 5.66
C GLY A 72 -4.25 1.70 4.48
N THR A 73 -3.42 2.70 4.78
CA THR A 73 -2.98 3.71 3.80
C THR A 73 -2.28 3.09 2.58
N VAL A 74 -1.47 2.04 2.78
CA VAL A 74 -0.79 1.33 1.69
C VAL A 74 -1.80 0.62 0.79
N ALA A 75 -2.83 -0.02 1.37
CA ALA A 75 -3.87 -0.69 0.59
C ALA A 75 -4.58 0.26 -0.39
N ARG A 76 -4.91 1.49 0.06
CA ARG A 76 -5.44 2.54 -0.80
C ARG A 76 -4.52 2.86 -1.98
N SER A 77 -3.22 3.01 -1.73
CA SER A 77 -2.25 3.30 -2.80
C SER A 77 -2.06 2.11 -3.74
N MET A 78 -2.19 0.88 -3.23
CA MET A 78 -2.21 -0.33 -4.06
C MET A 78 -3.38 -0.34 -5.04
N VAL A 79 -4.60 -0.03 -4.59
CA VAL A 79 -5.77 0.06 -5.48
C VAL A 79 -5.49 1.02 -6.63
N ALA A 80 -5.00 2.23 -6.32
CA ALA A 80 -4.67 3.22 -7.34
C ALA A 80 -3.59 2.74 -8.31
N ALA A 81 -2.51 2.15 -7.78
CA ALA A 81 -1.41 1.63 -8.57
C ALA A 81 -1.86 0.48 -9.51
N TYR A 82 -2.64 -0.47 -8.99
CA TYR A 82 -3.09 -1.60 -9.80
C TYR A 82 -4.08 -1.17 -10.89
N ARG A 83 -5.01 -0.26 -10.58
CA ARG A 83 -5.94 0.27 -11.58
C ARG A 83 -5.26 1.06 -12.70
N SER A 84 -4.10 1.65 -12.45
CA SER A 84 -3.34 2.34 -13.50
C SER A 84 -2.83 1.40 -14.60
N VAL A 85 -2.71 0.10 -14.30
CA VAL A 85 -2.24 -0.94 -15.24
C VAL A 85 -3.39 -1.84 -15.69
N TRP A 86 -4.31 -2.17 -14.79
CA TRP A 86 -5.48 -3.02 -15.05
C TRP A 86 -6.78 -2.28 -14.70
N PRO A 87 -7.19 -1.29 -15.51
CA PRO A 87 -8.36 -0.45 -15.19
C PRO A 87 -9.69 -1.23 -15.18
N GLY A 88 -9.77 -2.36 -15.88
CA GLY A 88 -10.95 -3.22 -15.91
C GLY A 88 -10.95 -4.34 -14.87
N ALA A 89 -9.92 -4.47 -14.03
CA ALA A 89 -9.88 -5.52 -13.03
C ALA A 89 -10.82 -5.23 -11.85
N GLU A 90 -11.54 -6.26 -11.41
CA GLU A 90 -12.32 -6.21 -10.18
C GLU A 90 -11.38 -6.17 -8.97
N VAL A 91 -11.57 -5.20 -8.08
CA VAL A 91 -10.79 -5.09 -6.85
C VAL A 91 -11.65 -5.47 -5.66
N ALA A 92 -11.17 -6.42 -4.87
CA ALA A 92 -11.77 -6.83 -3.61
C ALA A 92 -10.82 -6.50 -2.45
N ILE A 93 -11.38 -6.00 -1.36
CA ILE A 93 -10.66 -5.69 -0.12
C ILE A 93 -11.02 -6.72 0.93
N TRP A 94 -10.03 -7.38 1.48
CA TRP A 94 -10.19 -8.19 2.68
C TRP A 94 -9.40 -7.58 3.85
N ASN A 95 -9.98 -7.60 5.02
CA ASN A 95 -9.27 -7.21 6.25
C ASN A 95 -9.88 -7.93 7.46
N ARG A 96 -9.05 -8.29 8.43
CA ARG A 96 -9.49 -8.91 9.69
C ARG A 96 -10.61 -8.12 10.39
N SER A 97 -10.54 -6.79 10.36
CA SER A 97 -11.64 -5.91 10.76
C SER A 97 -12.53 -5.62 9.55
N GLY A 98 -13.70 -6.25 9.46
CA GLY A 98 -14.65 -6.06 8.37
C GLY A 98 -15.13 -4.61 8.22
N GLY A 99 -15.23 -3.86 9.33
CA GLY A 99 -15.58 -2.44 9.28
C GLY A 99 -14.56 -1.60 8.50
N ARG A 100 -13.26 -1.86 8.70
CA ARG A 100 -12.19 -1.17 7.96
C ARG A 100 -12.18 -1.57 6.47
N ALA A 101 -12.45 -2.85 6.17
CA ALA A 101 -12.57 -3.30 4.79
C ALA A 101 -13.69 -2.56 4.06
N ARG A 102 -14.89 -2.49 4.67
CA ARG A 102 -16.03 -1.75 4.10
C ARG A 102 -15.74 -0.27 3.91
N ALA A 103 -15.12 0.38 4.88
CA ALA A 103 -14.78 1.80 4.77
C ALA A 103 -13.81 2.07 3.62
N LEU A 104 -12.75 1.28 3.49
CA LEU A 104 -11.81 1.42 2.37
C LEU A 104 -12.47 1.08 1.04
N ALA A 105 -13.23 -0.01 0.96
CA ALA A 105 -13.90 -0.44 -0.27
C ALA A 105 -14.85 0.63 -0.82
N ALA A 106 -15.66 1.25 0.06
CA ALA A 106 -16.55 2.36 -0.32
C ALA A 106 -15.79 3.57 -0.85
N ASP A 107 -14.65 3.89 -0.23
CA ASP A 107 -13.85 5.06 -0.58
C ASP A 107 -13.07 4.89 -1.91
N VAL A 108 -12.74 3.66 -2.28
CA VAL A 108 -12.00 3.38 -3.52
C VAL A 108 -12.84 2.65 -4.57
N ASP A 109 -14.15 2.60 -4.42
CA ASP A 109 -15.08 1.89 -5.32
C ASP A 109 -14.62 0.44 -5.59
N ALA A 110 -14.47 -0.34 -4.51
CA ALA A 110 -14.09 -1.74 -4.55
C ALA A 110 -15.13 -2.60 -3.82
N THR A 111 -15.06 -3.92 -4.01
CA THR A 111 -15.90 -4.87 -3.27
C THR A 111 -15.24 -5.31 -1.96
N VAL A 112 -15.99 -5.94 -1.07
CA VAL A 112 -15.48 -6.50 0.18
C VAL A 112 -15.48 -8.02 0.08
N ALA A 113 -14.33 -8.64 0.26
CA ALA A 113 -14.22 -10.08 0.43
C ALA A 113 -14.58 -10.46 1.87
N GLY A 114 -15.62 -11.26 2.03
CA GLY A 114 -16.11 -11.70 3.36
C GLY A 114 -15.23 -12.79 3.97
N ASP A 115 -14.81 -13.75 3.15
CA ASP A 115 -13.96 -14.87 3.54
C ASP A 115 -12.70 -14.89 2.68
N LEU A 116 -11.54 -14.99 3.33
CA LEU A 116 -10.25 -14.97 2.65
C LEU A 116 -10.02 -16.23 1.80
N ALA A 117 -10.37 -17.41 2.32
CA ALA A 117 -10.17 -18.67 1.61
C ALA A 117 -11.01 -18.72 0.33
N MET A 118 -12.26 -18.25 0.41
CA MET A 118 -13.13 -18.15 -0.77
C MET A 118 -12.68 -17.09 -1.78
N ALA A 119 -12.02 -16.06 -1.31
CA ALA A 119 -11.56 -14.96 -2.17
C ALA A 119 -10.28 -15.30 -2.97
N VAL A 120 -9.51 -16.31 -2.54
CA VAL A 120 -8.29 -16.77 -3.23
C VAL A 120 -8.49 -18.06 -4.04
N ALA A 121 -9.65 -18.70 -3.94
CA ALA A 121 -10.05 -19.85 -4.74
C ALA A 121 -10.53 -19.43 -6.14
#